data_0006457d949d8aa4f3597315775f4f98
#
_entry.id   0006457d949d8aa4f3597315775f4f98
#
_cell.length_a   1.000
_cell.length_b   1.000
_cell.length_c   1.000
_cell.angle_alpha   90.00
_cell.angle_beta   90.00
_cell.angle_gamma   90.00
#
_symmetry.space_group_name_H-M   'P 1'
#
loop_
_entity.id
_entity.type
_entity.pdbx_description
1 polymer ?
#
loop_
_entity_poly.entity_id
_entity_poly.type
_entity_poly.pdbx_seq_one_letter_code
_entity_poly.pdbx_strand_id
1 'polypeptide(L)'
;MDAMGPAGEASDITVQLRRWNRGEPGAYDSVVALVYQRLLSIATGLSARDSHATSPAALVNEAYLRLRQLQRMEWKDRNHFFSFAATQMRRILIERARSRMAAKREGRRGRVELSPDMIWTELPPPALLDLDAALDGLAGTDPELLRLVELRYLMGYSVPEVCELTGLSDTTVERHLRFARAWLSARLNERQESSEALPPA
;
A
#
# COMPACT_ATOMS: atom_id res chain seq x y z
N MET A 1 -4.43 5.63 -30.26
CA MET A 1 -4.39 6.27 -28.93
C MET A 1 -3.31 5.51 -28.17
N ASP A 2 -2.07 6.02 -28.28
CA ASP A 2 -0.88 5.33 -27.78
C ASP A 2 -0.92 5.25 -26.26
N ALA A 3 -0.86 4.04 -25.74
CA ALA A 3 -0.61 3.79 -24.35
C ALA A 3 0.83 4.24 -24.03
N MET A 4 0.94 5.38 -23.37
CA MET A 4 2.22 5.89 -22.87
C MET A 4 2.81 4.83 -21.92
N GLY A 5 3.97 4.31 -22.26
CA GLY A 5 4.64 3.28 -21.45
C GLY A 5 5.11 3.83 -20.10
N PRO A 6 5.41 2.97 -19.11
CA PRO A 6 5.75 3.34 -17.74
C PRO A 6 6.91 4.35 -17.61
N ALA A 7 7.81 4.40 -18.54
CA ALA A 7 8.90 5.37 -18.56
C ALA A 7 8.43 6.81 -18.88
N GLY A 8 7.39 6.97 -19.71
CA GLY A 8 6.78 8.28 -20.01
C GLY A 8 6.04 8.84 -18.80
N GLU A 9 5.24 8.03 -18.13
CA GLU A 9 4.53 8.41 -16.91
C GLU A 9 5.47 8.79 -15.76
N ALA A 10 6.59 8.09 -15.63
CA ALA A 10 7.60 8.36 -14.62
C ALA A 10 8.27 9.74 -14.79
N SER A 11 8.50 10.15 -16.04
CA SER A 11 9.03 11.48 -16.37
C SER A 11 8.02 12.58 -16.02
N ASP A 12 6.75 12.37 -16.35
CA ASP A 12 5.69 13.33 -16.12
C ASP A 12 5.41 13.55 -14.62
N ILE A 13 5.38 12.50 -13.82
CA ILE A 13 5.20 12.62 -12.36
C ILE A 13 6.33 13.46 -11.74
N THR A 14 7.58 13.23 -12.11
CA THR A 14 8.72 13.97 -11.55
C THR A 14 8.62 15.47 -11.89
N VAL A 15 8.19 15.80 -13.08
CA VAL A 15 7.97 17.19 -13.50
C VAL A 15 6.83 17.83 -12.67
N GLN A 16 5.71 17.13 -12.53
CA GLN A 16 4.57 17.66 -11.77
C GLN A 16 4.87 17.79 -10.27
N LEU A 17 5.63 16.89 -9.68
CA LEU A 17 6.09 17.00 -8.29
C LEU A 17 6.96 18.25 -8.07
N ARG A 18 7.87 18.56 -9.00
CA ARG A 18 8.68 19.79 -8.94
C ARG A 18 7.81 21.05 -9.05
N ARG A 19 6.78 21.04 -9.90
CA ARG A 19 5.80 22.12 -10.00
C ARG A 19 5.00 22.27 -8.70
N TRP A 20 4.58 21.16 -8.12
CA TRP A 20 3.88 21.16 -6.83
C TRP A 20 4.75 21.74 -5.71
N ASN A 21 6.03 21.34 -5.61
CA ASN A 21 6.97 21.90 -4.62
C ASN A 21 7.14 23.43 -4.75
N ARG A 22 6.96 23.97 -5.97
CA ARG A 22 6.99 25.41 -6.22
C ARG A 22 5.68 26.11 -5.91
N GLY A 23 4.65 25.37 -5.52
CA GLY A 23 3.30 25.91 -5.28
C GLY A 23 2.56 26.33 -6.54
N GLU A 24 2.96 25.80 -7.72
CA GLU A 24 2.31 26.15 -8.99
C GLU A 24 0.85 25.67 -9.02
N PRO A 25 -0.11 26.54 -9.41
CA PRO A 25 -1.51 26.16 -9.50
C PRO A 25 -1.72 24.95 -10.42
N GLY A 26 -2.59 24.02 -10.00
CA GLY A 26 -2.94 22.84 -10.78
C GLY A 26 -1.89 21.71 -10.78
N ALA A 27 -0.67 21.92 -10.25
CA ALA A 27 0.35 20.88 -10.22
C ALA A 27 -0.06 19.68 -9.35
N TYR A 28 -0.72 19.93 -8.21
CA TYR A 28 -1.29 18.90 -7.35
C TYR A 28 -2.30 18.03 -8.11
N ASP A 29 -3.27 18.65 -8.78
CA ASP A 29 -4.31 17.94 -9.54
C ASP A 29 -3.69 17.12 -10.68
N SER A 30 -2.62 17.62 -11.30
CA SER A 30 -1.87 16.89 -12.32
C SER A 30 -1.18 15.64 -11.75
N VAL A 31 -0.54 15.73 -10.56
CA VAL A 31 0.04 14.56 -9.89
C VAL A 31 -1.06 13.54 -9.58
N VAL A 32 -2.18 14.00 -9.01
CA VAL A 32 -3.30 13.11 -8.68
C VAL A 32 -3.85 12.43 -9.92
N ALA A 33 -4.03 13.14 -11.04
CA ALA A 33 -4.49 12.54 -12.29
C ALA A 33 -3.59 11.41 -12.78
N LEU A 34 -2.27 11.59 -12.69
CA LEU A 34 -1.27 10.57 -13.07
C LEU A 34 -1.31 9.32 -12.17
N VAL A 35 -1.57 9.49 -10.87
CA VAL A 35 -1.62 8.35 -9.93
C VAL A 35 -3.03 7.78 -9.73
N TYR A 36 -4.06 8.45 -10.25
CA TYR A 36 -5.47 8.12 -10.02
C TYR A 36 -5.81 6.68 -10.41
N GLN A 37 -5.36 6.23 -11.57
CA GLN A 37 -5.64 4.87 -12.06
C GLN A 37 -5.03 3.81 -11.13
N ARG A 38 -3.86 4.06 -10.60
CA ARG A 38 -3.22 3.16 -9.63
C ARG A 38 -4.00 3.14 -8.31
N LEU A 39 -4.38 4.30 -7.80
CA LEU A 39 -5.21 4.39 -6.59
C LEU A 39 -6.56 3.72 -6.79
N LEU A 40 -7.17 3.87 -7.97
CA LEU A 40 -8.44 3.24 -8.30
C LEU A 40 -8.32 1.71 -8.38
N SER A 41 -7.25 1.18 -8.97
CA SER A 41 -6.97 -0.27 -9.02
C SER A 41 -6.89 -0.87 -7.61
N ILE A 42 -6.14 -0.22 -6.71
CA ILE A 42 -6.04 -0.62 -5.30
C ILE A 42 -7.42 -0.58 -4.63
N ALA A 43 -8.15 0.52 -4.80
CA ALA A 43 -9.48 0.70 -4.23
C ALA A 43 -10.50 -0.34 -4.76
N THR A 44 -10.39 -0.73 -6.03
CA THR A 44 -11.25 -1.76 -6.63
C THR A 44 -10.99 -3.14 -6.03
N GLY A 45 -9.72 -3.52 -5.87
CA GLY A 45 -9.36 -4.76 -5.18
C GLY A 45 -9.92 -4.84 -3.76
N LEU A 46 -9.95 -3.70 -3.05
CA LEU A 46 -10.54 -3.58 -1.71
C LEU A 46 -12.04 -3.78 -1.69
N SER A 47 -12.75 -3.27 -2.71
CA SER A 47 -14.21 -3.28 -2.75
C SER A 47 -14.78 -4.58 -3.27
N ALA A 48 -14.03 -5.37 -4.03
CA ALA A 48 -14.50 -6.56 -4.72
C ALA A 48 -15.01 -7.69 -3.78
N ARG A 49 -14.59 -7.70 -2.52
CA ARG A 49 -14.94 -8.74 -1.54
C ARG A 49 -15.92 -8.31 -0.44
N ASP A 50 -16.42 -7.09 -0.49
CA ASP A 50 -17.30 -6.58 0.57
C ASP A 50 -18.56 -5.98 -0.04
N SER A 51 -19.68 -6.70 0.09
CA SER A 51 -21.02 -6.25 -0.36
C SER A 51 -21.51 -4.97 0.31
N HIS A 52 -20.83 -4.52 1.36
CA HIS A 52 -21.12 -3.29 2.12
C HIS A 52 -19.98 -2.27 2.00
N ALA A 53 -19.04 -2.50 1.08
CA ALA A 53 -17.87 -1.63 0.90
C ALA A 53 -18.28 -0.26 0.37
N THR A 54 -17.63 0.74 0.90
CA THR A 54 -17.58 2.07 0.27
C THR A 54 -17.09 1.92 -1.17
N SER A 55 -17.67 2.68 -2.11
CA SER A 55 -17.24 2.57 -3.51
C SER A 55 -15.74 2.83 -3.68
N PRO A 56 -15.07 2.20 -4.66
CA PRO A 56 -13.66 2.46 -4.97
C PRO A 56 -13.37 3.95 -5.12
N ALA A 57 -14.26 4.69 -5.75
CA ALA A 57 -14.15 6.14 -5.91
C ALA A 57 -14.10 6.89 -4.57
N ALA A 58 -14.87 6.47 -3.57
CA ALA A 58 -14.83 7.09 -2.25
C ALA A 58 -13.51 6.82 -1.52
N LEU A 59 -12.88 5.65 -1.73
CA LEU A 59 -11.53 5.35 -1.23
C LEU A 59 -10.47 6.26 -1.86
N VAL A 60 -10.55 6.42 -3.18
CA VAL A 60 -9.63 7.31 -3.90
C VAL A 60 -9.82 8.75 -3.45
N ASN A 61 -11.06 9.21 -3.26
CA ASN A 61 -11.33 10.56 -2.76
C ASN A 61 -10.77 10.77 -1.35
N GLU A 62 -10.83 9.78 -0.47
CA GLU A 62 -10.23 9.88 0.86
C GLU A 62 -8.71 9.97 0.79
N ALA A 63 -8.07 9.16 -0.04
CA ALA A 63 -6.63 9.26 -0.29
C ALA A 63 -6.26 10.63 -0.89
N TYR A 64 -7.04 11.13 -1.83
CA TYR A 64 -6.91 12.47 -2.41
C TYR A 64 -6.94 13.56 -1.34
N LEU A 65 -7.93 13.54 -0.45
CA LEU A 65 -8.06 14.55 0.62
C LEU A 65 -6.87 14.51 1.59
N ARG A 66 -6.36 13.32 1.93
CA ARG A 66 -5.18 13.17 2.78
C ARG A 66 -3.92 13.71 2.11
N LEU A 67 -3.70 13.38 0.83
CA LEU A 67 -2.59 13.91 0.05
C LEU A 67 -2.67 15.45 -0.08
N ARG A 68 -3.87 16.01 -0.23
CA ARG A 68 -4.07 17.46 -0.32
C ARG A 68 -3.67 18.20 0.95
N GLN A 69 -3.84 17.60 2.13
CA GLN A 69 -3.42 18.20 3.40
C GLN A 69 -1.90 18.37 3.51
N LEU A 70 -1.15 17.70 2.63
CA LEU A 70 0.31 17.70 2.59
C LEU A 70 0.92 18.75 1.65
N GLN A 71 0.17 19.78 1.28
CA GLN A 71 0.63 20.87 0.39
C GLN A 71 1.92 21.57 0.86
N ARG A 72 2.33 21.36 2.11
CA ARG A 72 3.58 21.92 2.68
C ARG A 72 4.74 20.90 2.67
N MET A 73 4.53 19.69 2.16
CA MET A 73 5.55 18.66 2.13
C MET A 73 6.40 18.84 0.87
N GLU A 74 7.70 18.94 1.04
CA GLU A 74 8.63 19.01 -0.07
C GLU A 74 8.94 17.59 -0.58
N TRP A 75 8.55 17.33 -1.81
CA TRP A 75 8.81 16.05 -2.47
C TRP A 75 10.22 16.03 -3.02
N LYS A 76 11.09 15.21 -2.46
CA LYS A 76 12.48 15.07 -2.92
C LYS A 76 12.54 14.50 -4.35
N ASP A 77 11.78 13.44 -4.58
CA ASP A 77 11.68 12.75 -5.86
C ASP A 77 10.39 11.92 -5.94
N ARG A 78 10.18 11.24 -7.09
CA ARG A 78 9.04 10.34 -7.30
C ARG A 78 9.01 9.19 -6.31
N ASN A 79 10.17 8.69 -5.89
CA ASN A 79 10.27 7.57 -4.97
C ASN A 79 9.80 7.95 -3.57
N HIS A 80 10.15 9.14 -3.12
CA HIS A 80 9.65 9.70 -1.87
C HIS A 80 8.12 9.85 -1.90
N PHE A 81 7.56 10.35 -3.01
CA PHE A 81 6.12 10.47 -3.20
C PHE A 81 5.41 9.11 -3.15
N PHE A 82 5.85 8.12 -3.93
CA PHE A 82 5.19 6.80 -3.96
C PHE A 82 5.32 6.04 -2.65
N SER A 83 6.45 6.11 -1.97
CA SER A 83 6.61 5.52 -0.64
C SER A 83 5.65 6.13 0.36
N PHE A 84 5.49 7.44 0.31
CA PHE A 84 4.54 8.13 1.15
C PHE A 84 3.08 7.77 0.80
N ALA A 85 2.74 7.74 -0.49
CA ALA A 85 1.42 7.33 -0.95
C ALA A 85 1.07 5.90 -0.49
N ALA A 86 2.02 4.96 -0.59
CA ALA A 86 1.87 3.59 -0.11
C ALA A 86 1.55 3.56 1.39
N THR A 87 2.30 4.30 2.20
CA THR A 87 2.05 4.42 3.64
C THR A 87 0.67 5.01 3.95
N GLN A 88 0.22 6.05 3.21
CA GLN A 88 -1.13 6.61 3.40
C GLN A 88 -2.22 5.62 3.01
N MET A 89 -2.06 4.90 1.91
CA MET A 89 -3.00 3.85 1.50
C MET A 89 -3.08 2.74 2.55
N ARG A 90 -1.96 2.26 3.08
CA ARG A 90 -1.93 1.31 4.18
C ARG A 90 -2.76 1.82 5.36
N ARG A 91 -2.57 3.06 5.81
CA ARG A 91 -3.32 3.65 6.92
C ARG A 91 -4.83 3.66 6.67
N ILE A 92 -5.27 4.07 5.47
CA ILE A 92 -6.68 4.05 5.09
C ILE A 92 -7.26 2.64 5.18
N LEU A 93 -6.54 1.64 4.69
CA LEU A 93 -6.94 0.23 4.73
C LEU A 93 -7.14 -0.26 6.17
N ILE A 94 -6.18 0.04 7.03
CA ILE A 94 -6.20 -0.38 8.42
C ILE A 94 -7.33 0.29 9.21
N GLU A 95 -7.53 1.59 9.04
CA GLU A 95 -8.65 2.30 9.67
C GLU A 95 -9.99 1.70 9.27
N ARG A 96 -10.15 1.34 8.00
CA ARG A 96 -11.36 0.67 7.50
C ARG A 96 -11.51 -0.75 8.03
N ALA A 97 -10.41 -1.51 8.11
CA ALA A 97 -10.43 -2.83 8.72
C ALA A 97 -10.86 -2.76 10.19
N ARG A 98 -10.32 -1.80 10.96
CA ARG A 98 -10.71 -1.56 12.35
C ARG A 98 -12.19 -1.18 12.48
N SER A 99 -12.68 -0.26 11.64
CA SER A 99 -14.08 0.14 11.64
C SER A 99 -15.02 -1.04 11.35
N ARG A 100 -14.65 -1.91 10.39
CA ARG A 100 -15.43 -3.12 10.08
C ARG A 100 -15.43 -4.13 11.21
N MET A 101 -14.31 -4.33 11.87
CA MET A 101 -14.23 -5.22 13.03
C MET A 101 -15.09 -4.71 14.19
N ALA A 102 -15.08 -3.39 14.44
CA ALA A 102 -15.93 -2.77 15.47
C ALA A 102 -17.42 -2.94 15.16
N ALA A 103 -17.81 -2.85 13.89
CA ALA A 103 -19.21 -3.00 13.47
C ALA A 103 -19.71 -4.45 13.49
N LYS A 104 -18.86 -5.42 13.22
CA LYS A 104 -19.24 -6.84 13.06
C LYS A 104 -18.96 -7.71 14.27
N ARG A 105 -18.71 -7.25 15.44
CA ARG A 105 -18.46 -8.04 16.69
C ARG A 105 -17.95 -9.50 16.55
N GLU A 106 -17.74 -9.99 15.33
CA GLU A 106 -17.32 -11.35 15.00
C GLU A 106 -16.30 -11.30 13.85
N GLY A 107 -15.08 -11.66 14.12
CA GLY A 107 -14.05 -11.85 13.11
C GLY A 107 -13.25 -13.12 13.43
N ARG A 108 -13.61 -14.24 12.79
CA ARG A 108 -12.79 -15.45 12.87
C ARG A 108 -11.44 -15.16 12.19
N ARG A 109 -10.35 -15.24 12.94
CA ARG A 109 -9.00 -15.20 12.41
C ARG A 109 -8.74 -16.51 11.66
N GLY A 110 -8.53 -16.44 10.34
CA GLY A 110 -8.15 -17.58 9.54
C GLY A 110 -6.66 -17.51 9.19
N ARG A 111 -6.03 -18.66 9.01
CA ARG A 111 -4.66 -18.75 8.52
C ARG A 111 -4.57 -18.11 7.13
N VAL A 112 -3.62 -17.22 6.92
CA VAL A 112 -3.38 -16.55 5.65
C VAL A 112 -1.98 -16.92 5.16
N GLU A 113 -1.91 -17.50 3.96
CA GLU A 113 -0.66 -17.71 3.25
C GLU A 113 -0.36 -16.48 2.38
N LEU A 114 0.83 -15.92 2.56
CA LEU A 114 1.30 -14.79 1.73
C LEU A 114 1.88 -15.33 0.42
N SER A 115 1.08 -15.28 -0.64
CA SER A 115 1.52 -15.64 -2.00
C SER A 115 2.37 -14.52 -2.63
N PRO A 116 3.32 -14.86 -3.54
CA PRO A 116 4.08 -13.87 -4.31
C PRO A 116 3.23 -12.90 -5.14
N ASP A 117 2.07 -13.37 -5.60
CA ASP A 117 1.17 -12.60 -6.47
C ASP A 117 -0.02 -11.99 -5.74
N MET A 118 -0.12 -12.21 -4.42
CA MET A 118 -1.23 -11.69 -3.63
C MET A 118 -1.09 -10.18 -3.42
N ILE A 119 -2.15 -9.46 -3.72
CA ILE A 119 -2.31 -8.06 -3.30
C ILE A 119 -2.96 -8.08 -1.91
N TRP A 120 -2.27 -7.54 -0.91
CA TRP A 120 -2.71 -7.63 0.49
C TRP A 120 -4.02 -6.90 0.81
N THR A 121 -4.43 -6.01 -0.07
CA THR A 121 -5.74 -5.35 0.03
C THR A 121 -6.91 -6.34 -0.07
N GLU A 122 -6.66 -7.54 -0.55
CA GLU A 122 -7.65 -8.61 -0.65
C GLU A 122 -7.82 -9.43 0.63
N LEU A 123 -6.97 -9.20 1.63
CA LEU A 123 -7.04 -9.89 2.91
C LEU A 123 -8.30 -9.53 3.71
N PRO A 124 -8.90 -10.50 4.43
CA PRO A 124 -9.98 -10.21 5.36
C PRO A 124 -9.50 -9.27 6.49
N PRO A 125 -10.40 -8.46 7.08
CA PRO A 125 -10.02 -7.45 8.07
C PRO A 125 -9.14 -7.93 9.23
N PRO A 126 -9.40 -9.08 9.88
CA PRO A 126 -8.54 -9.57 10.96
C PRO A 126 -7.10 -9.83 10.48
N ALA A 127 -6.96 -10.51 9.35
CA ALA A 127 -5.65 -10.83 8.78
C ALA A 127 -4.88 -9.58 8.33
N LEU A 128 -5.61 -8.57 7.84
CA LEU A 128 -5.01 -7.29 7.47
C LEU A 128 -4.48 -6.54 8.70
N LEU A 129 -5.17 -6.62 9.85
CA LEU A 129 -4.70 -6.02 11.10
C LEU A 129 -3.47 -6.75 11.66
N ASP A 130 -3.45 -8.07 11.58
CA ASP A 130 -2.29 -8.86 12.00
C ASP A 130 -1.08 -8.58 11.11
N LEU A 131 -1.31 -8.45 9.80
CA LEU A 131 -0.28 -8.05 8.84
C LEU A 131 0.25 -6.63 9.12
N ASP A 132 -0.63 -5.67 9.42
CA ASP A 132 -0.25 -4.30 9.77
C ASP A 132 0.74 -4.28 10.94
N ALA A 133 0.44 -5.02 11.99
CA ALA A 133 1.32 -5.09 13.14
C ALA A 133 2.65 -5.81 12.84
N ALA A 134 2.68 -6.78 11.91
CA ALA A 134 3.91 -7.38 11.44
C ALA A 134 4.74 -6.38 10.60
N LEU A 135 4.08 -5.58 9.76
CA LEU A 135 4.73 -4.52 8.97
C LEU A 135 5.33 -3.41 9.86
N ASP A 136 4.67 -3.06 10.98
CA ASP A 136 5.25 -2.14 11.95
C ASP A 136 6.53 -2.69 12.58
N GLY A 137 6.58 -4.00 12.84
CA GLY A 137 7.81 -4.67 13.26
C GLY A 137 8.91 -4.63 12.19
N LEU A 138 8.54 -4.81 10.93
CA LEU A 138 9.47 -4.70 9.81
C LEU A 138 9.99 -3.28 9.65
N ALA A 139 9.14 -2.26 9.82
CA ALA A 139 9.52 -0.85 9.80
C ALA A 139 10.62 -0.51 10.80
N GLY A 140 10.55 -1.10 12.01
CA GLY A 140 11.56 -0.91 13.05
C GLY A 140 12.89 -1.62 12.78
N THR A 141 12.89 -2.63 11.90
CA THR A 141 14.07 -3.45 11.60
C THR A 141 14.73 -3.04 10.28
N ASP A 142 13.92 -2.87 9.23
CA ASP A 142 14.39 -2.54 7.87
C ASP A 142 13.33 -1.69 7.14
N PRO A 143 13.40 -0.35 7.24
CA PRO A 143 12.46 0.55 6.58
C PRO A 143 12.51 0.48 5.04
N GLU A 144 13.66 0.17 4.43
CA GLU A 144 13.79 0.02 2.98
C GLU A 144 13.08 -1.25 2.49
N LEU A 145 13.19 -2.32 3.25
CA LEU A 145 12.47 -3.55 2.96
C LEU A 145 10.95 -3.34 3.08
N LEU A 146 10.47 -2.62 4.11
CA LEU A 146 9.06 -2.25 4.22
C LEU A 146 8.60 -1.49 2.99
N ARG A 147 9.39 -0.51 2.51
CA ARG A 147 9.07 0.26 1.31
C ARG A 147 8.87 -0.61 0.07
N LEU A 148 9.77 -1.58 -0.18
CA LEU A 148 9.64 -2.53 -1.30
C LEU A 148 8.35 -3.34 -1.20
N VAL A 149 8.06 -3.80 0.00
CA VAL A 149 6.87 -4.56 0.35
C VAL A 149 5.59 -3.75 0.09
N GLU A 150 5.51 -2.51 0.55
CA GLU A 150 4.37 -1.62 0.34
C GLU A 150 4.16 -1.31 -1.15
N LEU A 151 5.22 -1.01 -1.90
CA LEU A 151 5.13 -0.79 -3.34
C LEU A 151 4.61 -2.02 -4.07
N ARG A 152 5.13 -3.20 -3.77
CA ARG A 152 4.75 -4.44 -4.46
C ARG A 152 3.35 -4.92 -4.10
N TYR A 153 3.03 -5.02 -2.80
CA TYR A 153 1.84 -5.73 -2.32
C TYR A 153 0.65 -4.83 -1.97
N LEU A 154 0.89 -3.57 -1.63
CA LEU A 154 -0.18 -2.60 -1.38
C LEU A 154 -0.47 -1.77 -2.61
N MET A 155 0.57 -1.25 -3.28
CA MET A 155 0.41 -0.41 -4.47
C MET A 155 0.27 -1.24 -5.76
N GLY A 156 0.53 -2.55 -5.70
CA GLY A 156 0.38 -3.47 -6.83
C GLY A 156 1.38 -3.23 -7.97
N TYR A 157 2.54 -2.62 -7.70
CA TYR A 157 3.59 -2.47 -8.71
C TYR A 157 4.21 -3.83 -9.07
N SER A 158 4.48 -4.06 -10.35
CA SER A 158 5.28 -5.19 -10.82
C SER A 158 6.74 -5.07 -10.37
N VAL A 159 7.50 -6.16 -10.38
CA VAL A 159 8.93 -6.11 -10.04
C VAL A 159 9.70 -5.11 -10.91
N PRO A 160 9.55 -5.07 -12.25
CA PRO A 160 10.19 -4.05 -13.06
C PRO A 160 9.85 -2.62 -12.65
N GLU A 161 8.57 -2.32 -12.34
CA GLU A 161 8.16 -0.99 -11.86
C GLU A 161 8.79 -0.64 -10.50
N VAL A 162 8.90 -1.61 -9.58
CA VAL A 162 9.61 -1.43 -8.30
C VAL A 162 11.09 -1.14 -8.54
N CYS A 163 11.73 -1.83 -9.50
CA CYS A 163 13.12 -1.57 -9.88
C CYS A 163 13.31 -0.14 -10.42
N GLU A 164 12.42 0.32 -11.30
CA GLU A 164 12.44 1.70 -11.79
C GLU A 164 12.26 2.73 -10.66
N LEU A 165 11.36 2.45 -9.72
CA LEU A 165 11.08 3.34 -8.59
C LEU A 165 12.21 3.40 -7.56
N THR A 166 12.95 2.32 -7.38
CA THR A 166 13.96 2.20 -6.31
C THR A 166 15.39 2.26 -6.81
N GLY A 167 15.62 2.05 -8.11
CA GLY A 167 16.95 1.93 -8.70
C GLY A 167 17.66 0.60 -8.40
N LEU A 168 16.96 -0.37 -7.79
CA LEU A 168 17.49 -1.69 -7.49
C LEU A 168 17.36 -2.63 -8.70
N SER A 169 18.24 -3.63 -8.79
CA SER A 169 18.12 -4.69 -9.80
C SER A 169 16.98 -5.65 -9.47
N ASP A 170 16.41 -6.29 -10.50
CA ASP A 170 15.36 -7.31 -10.39
C ASP A 170 15.72 -8.40 -9.36
N THR A 171 16.92 -8.96 -9.48
CA THR A 171 17.42 -9.98 -8.56
C THR A 171 17.45 -9.50 -7.11
N THR A 172 17.80 -8.23 -6.87
CA THR A 172 17.82 -7.63 -5.54
C THR A 172 16.41 -7.46 -5.01
N VAL A 173 15.50 -6.91 -5.81
CA VAL A 173 14.09 -6.73 -5.44
C VAL A 173 13.44 -8.08 -5.12
N GLU A 174 13.57 -9.07 -5.99
CA GLU A 174 13.00 -10.40 -5.77
C GLU A 174 13.55 -11.10 -4.51
N ARG A 175 14.86 -10.98 -4.27
CA ARG A 175 15.48 -11.51 -3.04
C ARG A 175 14.91 -10.86 -1.79
N HIS A 176 14.79 -9.53 -1.78
CA HIS A 176 14.23 -8.77 -0.66
C HIS A 176 12.76 -9.10 -0.44
N LEU A 177 11.95 -9.19 -1.50
CA LEU A 177 10.54 -9.56 -1.39
C LEU A 177 10.36 -11.00 -0.89
N ARG A 178 11.22 -11.92 -1.32
CA ARG A 178 11.21 -13.31 -0.81
C ARG A 178 11.53 -13.36 0.68
N PHE A 179 12.57 -12.65 1.11
CA PHE A 179 12.92 -12.53 2.52
C PHE A 179 11.78 -11.91 3.34
N ALA A 180 11.22 -10.79 2.87
CA ALA A 180 10.12 -10.12 3.55
C ALA A 180 8.91 -11.04 3.73
N ARG A 181 8.50 -11.80 2.70
CA ARG A 181 7.40 -12.76 2.82
C ARG A 181 7.67 -13.82 3.87
N ALA A 182 8.87 -14.42 3.86
CA ALA A 182 9.24 -15.43 4.85
C ALA A 182 9.19 -14.87 6.27
N TRP A 183 9.74 -13.68 6.48
CA TRP A 183 9.73 -12.98 7.76
C TRP A 183 8.32 -12.66 8.25
N LEU A 184 7.48 -12.08 7.37
CA LEU A 184 6.10 -11.74 7.69
C LEU A 184 5.27 -12.99 7.97
N SER A 185 5.43 -14.07 7.20
CA SER A 185 4.74 -15.33 7.43
C SER A 185 5.09 -15.93 8.79
N ALA A 186 6.35 -15.88 9.19
CA ALA A 186 6.77 -16.34 10.53
C ALA A 186 6.08 -15.52 11.64
N ARG A 187 6.06 -14.19 11.50
CA ARG A 187 5.41 -13.30 12.47
C ARG A 187 3.90 -13.49 12.56
N LEU A 188 3.25 -13.73 11.45
CA LEU A 188 1.80 -14.00 11.42
C LEU A 188 1.47 -15.32 12.10
N ASN A 189 2.28 -16.38 11.90
CA ASN A 189 2.10 -17.67 12.55
C ASN A 189 2.29 -17.57 14.08
N GLU A 190 3.35 -16.91 14.56
CA GLU A 190 3.58 -16.66 15.99
C GLU A 190 2.39 -15.98 16.68
N ARG A 191 1.74 -15.01 16.00
CA ARG A 191 0.57 -14.31 16.53
C ARG A 191 -0.68 -15.18 16.59
N GLN A 192 -0.86 -16.05 15.62
CA GLN A 192 -1.99 -16.99 15.60
C GLN A 192 -1.86 -18.01 16.73
N GLU A 193 -0.70 -18.61 16.91
CA GLU A 193 -0.42 -19.53 18.01
C GLU A 193 -0.64 -18.88 19.38
N SER A 194 -0.20 -17.62 19.53
CA SER A 194 -0.41 -16.86 20.76
C SER A 194 -1.88 -16.52 21.01
N SER A 195 -2.68 -16.36 19.96
CA SER A 195 -4.12 -16.07 20.06
C SER A 195 -4.97 -17.33 20.35
N GLU A 196 -4.53 -18.50 19.87
CA GLU A 196 -5.18 -19.79 20.13
C GLU A 196 -4.86 -20.34 21.53
N ALA A 197 -3.71 -19.96 22.09
CA ALA A 197 -3.28 -20.36 23.43
C ALA A 197 -4.02 -19.63 24.57
N LEU A 198 -4.80 -18.57 24.29
CA LEU A 198 -5.59 -17.87 25.29
C LEU A 198 -6.96 -18.57 25.46
N PRO A 199 -7.28 -19.14 26.65
CA PRO A 199 -8.58 -19.78 26.86
C PRO A 199 -9.71 -18.76 26.72
N PRO A 200 -10.89 -19.17 26.24
CA PRO A 200 -12.06 -18.29 26.18
C PRO A 200 -12.43 -17.83 27.59
N ALA A 201 -12.60 -16.51 27.71
CA ALA A 201 -13.05 -15.88 28.96
C ALA A 201 -14.52 -16.19 29.27
#